data_c7268dd0b1d18f1375da87a6b225fc16
#
_entry.id   c7268dd0b1d18f1375da87a6b225fc16
#
_cell.length_a   1.000
_cell.length_b   1.000
_cell.length_c   1.000
_cell.angle_alpha   90.00
_cell.angle_beta   90.00
_cell.angle_gamma   90.00
#
_symmetry.space_group_name_H-M   'P 1'
#
loop_
_entity.id
_entity.type
_entity.pdbx_description
1 polymer ?
#
loop_
_entity_poly.entity_id
_entity_poly.type
_entity_poly.pdbx_seq_one_letter_code
_entity_poly.pdbx_strand_id
1 'polypeptide(L)'
;ILRLKSFDLLFQSQEKEISQDIAIIEIDEKAIEIYGQWPWKRDVLANLIEELRAAEVGVIVLPILFAEDDRLGGDDALAKALKDNFVVVAQTGTNQTSKNGVPRGVAKIGNPLDWLFSWKGMVGPIESIGQNAAGVGTTNISQEIDGVVRRMPLIMKIGDDVYPSLAIEVIRVAVGESSYQVKAGAGGIIAMRVPGFATIKTDANARIWLTWNKEYRTISLAKSGPGAFEELKGKTVIIATTAEGL
;
A
#
# COMPACT_ATOMS: atom_id res chain seq x y z
N ILE A 1 23.48 -16.66 3.64
CA ILE A 1 23.89 -15.36 4.21
C ILE A 1 24.87 -14.64 3.27
N LEU A 2 26.01 -15.26 2.84
CA LEU A 2 27.00 -14.63 1.94
C LEU A 2 26.36 -14.06 0.64
N ARG A 3 25.51 -14.85 -0.03
CA ARG A 3 24.79 -14.43 -1.24
C ARG A 3 23.91 -13.20 -1.00
N LEU A 4 23.24 -13.12 0.14
CA LEU A 4 22.39 -11.98 0.51
C LEU A 4 23.21 -10.71 0.76
N LYS A 5 24.33 -10.86 1.47
CA LYS A 5 25.26 -9.73 1.72
C LYS A 5 25.94 -9.22 0.45
N SER A 6 26.28 -10.13 -0.50
CA SER A 6 26.82 -9.73 -1.81
C SER A 6 25.79 -8.95 -2.63
N PHE A 7 24.50 -9.34 -2.53
CA PHE A 7 23.41 -8.60 -3.15
C PHE A 7 23.32 -7.19 -2.56
N ASP A 8 23.35 -7.04 -1.22
CA ASP A 8 23.29 -5.74 -0.57
C ASP A 8 24.42 -4.80 -1.00
N LEU A 9 25.67 -5.33 -1.09
CA LEU A 9 26.82 -4.55 -1.55
C LEU A 9 26.64 -4.01 -2.98
N LEU A 10 26.09 -4.83 -3.89
CA LEU A 10 25.82 -4.42 -5.27
C LEU A 10 24.74 -3.32 -5.32
N PHE A 11 23.72 -3.38 -4.45
CA PHE A 11 22.69 -2.37 -4.41
C PHE A 11 23.13 -1.08 -3.70
N GLN A 12 23.95 -1.16 -2.67
CA GLN A 12 24.51 0.03 -1.98
C GLN A 12 25.41 0.88 -2.88
N SER A 13 26.00 0.28 -3.93
CA SER A 13 26.83 1.00 -4.89
C SER A 13 26.05 1.74 -5.98
N GLN A 14 24.73 1.57 -6.06
CA GLN A 14 23.90 2.28 -7.03
C GLN A 14 23.64 3.71 -6.57
N GLU A 15 23.70 4.65 -7.51
CA GLU A 15 23.31 6.03 -7.24
C GLU A 15 21.83 6.11 -6.86
N LYS A 16 21.53 6.99 -5.90
CA LYS A 16 20.15 7.26 -5.49
C LYS A 16 19.49 8.18 -6.52
N GLU A 17 18.28 7.83 -6.89
CA GLU A 17 17.45 8.61 -7.81
C GLU A 17 16.20 9.11 -7.08
N ILE A 18 15.85 10.38 -7.29
CA ILE A 18 14.60 10.93 -6.77
C ILE A 18 13.45 10.46 -7.66
N SER A 19 12.46 9.82 -7.03
CA SER A 19 11.23 9.43 -7.74
C SER A 19 10.48 10.67 -8.23
N GLN A 20 10.10 10.65 -9.51
CA GLN A 20 9.28 11.71 -10.08
C GLN A 20 7.78 11.43 -9.96
N ASP A 21 7.41 10.16 -9.73
CA ASP A 21 6.02 9.70 -9.75
C ASP A 21 5.41 9.52 -8.36
N ILE A 22 6.26 9.46 -7.32
CA ILE A 22 5.85 9.21 -5.93
C ILE A 22 6.33 10.34 -5.04
N ALA A 23 5.44 10.81 -4.17
CA ALA A 23 5.75 11.75 -3.10
C ALA A 23 5.18 11.23 -1.76
N ILE A 24 5.72 11.73 -0.65
CA ILE A 24 5.30 11.37 0.70
C ILE A 24 4.79 12.62 1.40
N ILE A 25 3.61 12.55 1.98
CA ILE A 25 3.14 13.51 2.98
C ILE A 25 3.41 12.93 4.35
N GLU A 26 4.18 13.67 5.14
CA GLU A 26 4.64 13.23 6.45
C GLU A 26 3.73 13.75 7.56
N ILE A 27 3.23 12.84 8.37
CA ILE A 27 2.68 13.13 9.69
C ILE A 27 3.88 13.19 10.64
N ASP A 28 4.52 14.35 10.67
CA ASP A 28 5.70 14.66 11.47
C ASP A 28 5.34 15.35 12.79
N GLU A 29 6.32 15.71 13.59
CA GLU A 29 6.14 16.39 14.87
C GLU A 29 5.38 17.72 14.70
N LYS A 30 5.62 18.45 13.62
CA LYS A 30 4.92 19.72 13.35
C LYS A 30 3.45 19.51 13.05
N ALA A 31 3.11 18.43 12.35
CA ALA A 31 1.73 18.05 12.13
C ALA A 31 1.04 17.66 13.46
N ILE A 32 1.74 16.96 14.34
CA ILE A 32 1.24 16.63 15.70
C ILE A 32 1.01 17.91 16.53
N GLU A 33 1.90 18.89 16.45
CA GLU A 33 1.70 20.19 17.14
C GLU A 33 0.44 20.92 16.68
N ILE A 34 0.06 20.82 15.41
CA ILE A 34 -1.09 21.51 14.83
C ILE A 34 -2.40 20.72 15.05
N TYR A 35 -2.39 19.42 14.79
CA TYR A 35 -3.58 18.59 14.78
C TYR A 35 -3.81 17.83 16.10
N GLY A 36 -2.86 17.89 17.02
CA GLY A 36 -2.88 17.16 18.28
C GLY A 36 -2.31 15.74 18.17
N GLN A 37 -2.41 15.00 19.27
CA GLN A 37 -1.85 13.66 19.38
C GLN A 37 -2.56 12.67 18.43
N TRP A 38 -1.76 11.86 17.73
CA TRP A 38 -2.24 10.72 16.93
C TRP A 38 -2.78 9.58 17.82
N PRO A 39 -3.82 8.81 17.40
CA PRO A 39 -4.54 8.95 16.13
C PRO A 39 -5.56 10.09 16.12
N TRP A 40 -5.63 10.80 15.01
CA TRP A 40 -6.58 11.90 14.85
C TRP A 40 -7.98 11.41 14.49
N LYS A 41 -8.96 12.29 14.72
CA LYS A 41 -10.30 12.13 14.18
C LYS A 41 -10.25 11.96 12.67
N ARG A 42 -11.00 11.03 12.10
CA ARG A 42 -10.95 10.71 10.66
C ARG A 42 -11.37 11.87 9.75
N ASP A 43 -12.05 12.89 10.27
CA ASP A 43 -12.34 14.12 9.52
C ASP A 43 -11.06 14.82 9.04
N VAL A 44 -9.96 14.76 9.80
CA VAL A 44 -8.68 15.35 9.41
C VAL A 44 -8.15 14.68 8.14
N LEU A 45 -8.21 13.34 8.08
CA LEU A 45 -7.80 12.59 6.89
C LEU A 45 -8.77 12.82 5.72
N ALA A 46 -10.07 12.94 6.00
CA ALA A 46 -11.07 13.27 4.98
C ALA A 46 -10.78 14.63 4.33
N ASN A 47 -10.48 15.65 5.11
CA ASN A 47 -10.12 16.97 4.61
C ASN A 47 -8.83 16.94 3.78
N LEU A 48 -7.81 16.20 4.23
CA LEU A 48 -6.57 16.01 3.47
C LEU A 48 -6.82 15.35 2.11
N ILE A 49 -7.68 14.32 2.05
CA ILE A 49 -8.04 13.67 0.78
C ILE A 49 -8.69 14.70 -0.18
N GLU A 50 -9.58 15.55 0.33
CA GLU A 50 -10.23 16.58 -0.50
C GLU A 50 -9.23 17.64 -0.99
N GLU A 51 -8.27 18.04 -0.17
CA GLU A 51 -7.19 18.95 -0.59
C GLU A 51 -6.31 18.30 -1.69
N LEU A 52 -5.94 17.04 -1.53
CA LEU A 52 -5.17 16.30 -2.52
C LEU A 52 -5.93 16.07 -3.82
N ARG A 53 -7.24 15.83 -3.72
CA ARG A 53 -8.13 15.77 -4.87
C ARG A 53 -8.18 17.12 -5.61
N ALA A 54 -8.30 18.22 -4.89
CA ALA A 54 -8.28 19.55 -5.46
C ALA A 54 -6.95 19.88 -6.18
N ALA A 55 -5.84 19.32 -5.69
CA ALA A 55 -4.51 19.39 -6.30
C ALA A 55 -4.32 18.40 -7.48
N GLU A 56 -5.37 17.66 -7.87
CA GLU A 56 -5.35 16.68 -8.95
C GLU A 56 -4.26 15.58 -8.77
N VAL A 57 -4.07 15.11 -7.54
CA VAL A 57 -3.20 13.98 -7.23
C VAL A 57 -3.73 12.72 -7.92
N GLY A 58 -2.85 11.87 -8.45
CA GLY A 58 -3.24 10.70 -9.22
C GLY A 58 -3.80 9.57 -8.35
N VAL A 59 -3.03 9.13 -7.34
CA VAL A 59 -3.46 8.10 -6.37
C VAL A 59 -3.02 8.52 -4.98
N ILE A 60 -3.91 8.40 -4.01
CA ILE A 60 -3.63 8.64 -2.59
C ILE A 60 -3.50 7.30 -1.89
N VAL A 61 -2.46 7.12 -1.08
CA VAL A 61 -2.20 5.88 -0.35
C VAL A 61 -2.21 6.17 1.14
N LEU A 62 -3.10 5.49 1.85
CA LEU A 62 -3.21 5.51 3.32
C LEU A 62 -2.75 4.15 3.86
N PRO A 63 -1.48 3.96 4.22
CA PRO A 63 -1.00 2.73 4.83
C PRO A 63 -1.41 2.62 6.31
N ILE A 64 -2.64 3.00 6.60
CA ILE A 64 -3.25 3.05 7.93
C ILE A 64 -4.33 1.96 8.00
N LEU A 65 -4.36 1.22 9.12
CA LEU A 65 -5.38 0.22 9.39
C LEU A 65 -6.61 0.87 10.02
N PHE A 66 -7.74 0.86 9.32
CA PHE A 66 -9.03 1.36 9.81
C PHE A 66 -9.89 0.19 10.29
N ALA A 67 -9.36 -0.62 11.20
CA ALA A 67 -9.95 -1.90 11.62
C ALA A 67 -11.11 -1.76 12.63
N GLU A 68 -11.27 -0.61 13.24
CA GLU A 68 -12.28 -0.32 14.24
C GLU A 68 -12.95 1.02 13.92
N ASP A 69 -14.17 1.24 14.44
CA ASP A 69 -14.85 2.52 14.34
C ASP A 69 -14.05 3.62 15.04
N ASP A 70 -14.10 4.82 14.50
CA ASP A 70 -13.40 5.97 15.08
C ASP A 70 -14.09 6.41 16.37
N ARG A 71 -13.39 6.31 17.49
CA ARG A 71 -13.89 6.74 18.80
C ARG A 71 -14.24 8.22 18.87
N LEU A 72 -13.62 9.02 18.00
CA LEU A 72 -13.85 10.48 17.92
C LEU A 72 -14.91 10.82 16.86
N GLY A 73 -15.39 9.82 16.13
CA GLY A 73 -16.27 9.98 14.97
C GLY A 73 -15.48 10.37 13.71
N GLY A 74 -16.16 10.50 12.56
CA GLY A 74 -15.55 10.87 11.30
C GLY A 74 -15.48 9.74 10.26
N ASP A 75 -15.96 8.54 10.58
CA ASP A 75 -16.06 7.43 9.64
C ASP A 75 -16.85 7.79 8.40
N ASP A 76 -18.01 8.42 8.56
CA ASP A 76 -18.85 8.84 7.44
C ASP A 76 -18.17 9.91 6.58
N ALA A 77 -17.45 10.85 7.20
CA ALA A 77 -16.70 11.87 6.49
C ALA A 77 -15.56 11.24 5.68
N LEU A 78 -14.81 10.31 6.29
CA LEU A 78 -13.74 9.60 5.60
C LEU A 78 -14.31 8.71 4.48
N ALA A 79 -15.35 7.94 4.74
CA ALA A 79 -16.01 7.10 3.72
C ALA A 79 -16.49 7.93 2.53
N LYS A 80 -17.06 9.12 2.78
CA LYS A 80 -17.46 10.05 1.73
C LYS A 80 -16.26 10.58 0.94
N ALA A 81 -15.16 10.93 1.60
CA ALA A 81 -13.96 11.42 0.95
C ALA A 81 -13.24 10.32 0.12
N LEU A 82 -13.37 9.05 0.53
CA LEU A 82 -12.85 7.92 -0.24
C LEU A 82 -13.65 7.65 -1.51
N LYS A 83 -14.96 7.89 -1.45
CA LYS A 83 -15.86 7.62 -2.57
C LYS A 83 -15.49 8.47 -3.79
N ASP A 84 -15.45 7.82 -4.95
CA ASP A 84 -15.13 8.46 -6.24
C ASP A 84 -13.71 9.08 -6.31
N ASN A 85 -12.86 8.80 -5.33
CA ASN A 85 -11.45 9.17 -5.31
C ASN A 85 -10.54 7.94 -5.43
N PHE A 86 -9.34 8.13 -6.00
CA PHE A 86 -8.35 7.06 -6.18
C PHE A 86 -7.55 6.84 -4.89
N VAL A 87 -8.24 6.40 -3.82
CA VAL A 87 -7.60 6.18 -2.52
C VAL A 87 -7.44 4.68 -2.28
N VAL A 88 -6.23 4.28 -1.89
CA VAL A 88 -5.89 2.90 -1.51
C VAL A 88 -5.58 2.86 -0.02
N VAL A 89 -6.28 1.97 0.72
CA VAL A 89 -6.12 1.80 2.17
C VAL A 89 -5.45 0.47 2.51
N ALA A 90 -4.97 0.35 3.75
CA ALA A 90 -4.26 -0.82 4.20
C ALA A 90 -5.16 -1.90 4.81
N GLN A 91 -4.69 -3.15 4.70
CA GLN A 91 -5.09 -4.31 5.49
C GLN A 91 -3.86 -5.13 5.85
N THR A 92 -3.97 -6.05 6.80
CA THR A 92 -2.83 -6.89 7.20
C THR A 92 -3.24 -8.32 7.51
N GLY A 93 -2.48 -9.29 6.98
CA GLY A 93 -2.63 -10.70 7.31
C GLY A 93 -2.22 -10.99 8.75
N THR A 94 -2.95 -11.87 9.41
CA THR A 94 -2.73 -12.24 10.82
C THR A 94 -2.72 -13.76 11.01
N ASN A 95 -2.06 -14.21 12.07
CA ASN A 95 -2.09 -15.60 12.50
C ASN A 95 -3.34 -15.95 13.33
N GLN A 96 -4.16 -14.97 13.66
CA GLN A 96 -5.47 -15.18 14.29
C GLN A 96 -6.54 -15.37 13.22
N THR A 97 -7.54 -16.19 13.51
CA THR A 97 -8.67 -16.37 12.59
C THR A 97 -9.52 -15.09 12.58
N SER A 98 -9.53 -14.39 11.45
CA SER A 98 -10.33 -13.19 11.19
C SER A 98 -10.69 -13.16 9.70
N LYS A 99 -11.85 -12.63 9.35
CA LYS A 99 -12.34 -12.57 7.98
C LYS A 99 -12.75 -11.17 7.51
N ASN A 100 -12.25 -10.12 8.15
CA ASN A 100 -12.61 -8.73 7.83
C ASN A 100 -11.85 -8.17 6.61
N GLY A 101 -11.09 -9.01 5.91
CA GLY A 101 -10.30 -8.58 4.77
C GLY A 101 -11.13 -8.37 3.51
N VAL A 102 -10.63 -7.53 2.63
CA VAL A 102 -11.21 -7.27 1.30
C VAL A 102 -10.36 -8.03 0.26
N PRO A 103 -10.82 -9.20 -0.22
CA PRO A 103 -10.12 -9.94 -1.25
C PRO A 103 -10.27 -9.28 -2.62
N ARG A 104 -9.39 -9.63 -3.54
CA ARG A 104 -9.44 -9.15 -4.93
C ARG A 104 -9.52 -10.33 -5.91
N GLY A 105 -10.37 -10.19 -6.91
CA GLY A 105 -10.47 -11.16 -7.98
C GLY A 105 -9.17 -11.27 -8.78
N VAL A 106 -8.76 -12.50 -9.10
CA VAL A 106 -7.53 -12.80 -9.83
C VAL A 106 -7.85 -13.81 -10.93
N ALA A 107 -7.48 -13.49 -12.17
CA ALA A 107 -7.53 -14.44 -13.27
C ALA A 107 -6.32 -15.40 -13.15
N LYS A 108 -6.59 -16.68 -12.94
CA LYS A 108 -5.61 -17.72 -12.62
C LYS A 108 -5.31 -18.58 -13.86
N ILE A 109 -4.01 -18.79 -14.14
CA ILE A 109 -3.53 -19.77 -15.13
C ILE A 109 -2.65 -20.76 -14.37
N GLY A 110 -3.00 -22.05 -14.43
CA GLY A 110 -2.44 -23.09 -13.57
C GLY A 110 -3.00 -23.01 -12.13
N ASN A 111 -2.22 -23.48 -11.16
CA ASN A 111 -2.59 -23.51 -9.74
C ASN A 111 -1.76 -22.52 -8.90
N PRO A 112 -1.96 -21.20 -9.04
CA PRO A 112 -1.12 -20.22 -8.32
C PRO A 112 -1.31 -20.29 -6.81
N LEU A 113 -2.47 -20.68 -6.31
CA LEU A 113 -2.75 -20.73 -4.87
C LEU A 113 -1.80 -21.65 -4.09
N ASP A 114 -1.30 -22.73 -4.71
CA ASP A 114 -0.39 -23.68 -4.06
C ASP A 114 0.95 -23.04 -3.67
N TRP A 115 1.30 -21.92 -4.27
CA TRP A 115 2.59 -21.25 -4.16
C TRP A 115 2.57 -19.96 -3.33
N LEU A 116 1.38 -19.44 -3.01
CA LEU A 116 1.24 -18.16 -2.31
C LEU A 116 1.44 -18.33 -0.80
N PHE A 117 2.02 -17.30 -0.19
CA PHE A 117 2.01 -17.18 1.27
C PHE A 117 0.58 -17.17 1.78
N SER A 118 0.34 -17.91 2.86
CA SER A 118 -0.97 -18.05 3.48
C SER A 118 -0.96 -17.50 4.90
N TRP A 119 -2.00 -16.74 5.23
CA TRP A 119 -2.32 -16.33 6.59
C TRP A 119 -3.57 -17.04 7.08
N LYS A 120 -3.81 -17.02 8.41
CA LYS A 120 -5.02 -17.61 9.02
C LYS A 120 -6.22 -16.67 8.98
N GLY A 121 -5.96 -15.36 8.89
CA GLY A 121 -6.96 -14.33 8.82
C GLY A 121 -6.43 -13.01 8.29
N MET A 122 -7.32 -12.03 8.17
CA MET A 122 -7.03 -10.68 7.73
C MET A 122 -7.65 -9.69 8.72
N VAL A 123 -6.92 -8.67 9.06
CA VAL A 123 -7.43 -7.45 9.69
C VAL A 123 -7.59 -6.43 8.58
N GLY A 124 -8.82 -6.20 8.18
CA GLY A 124 -9.19 -5.24 7.12
C GLY A 124 -9.83 -3.98 7.71
N PRO A 125 -10.13 -3.02 6.85
CA PRO A 125 -10.87 -1.83 7.24
C PRO A 125 -12.32 -2.17 7.61
N ILE A 126 -12.96 -1.31 8.40
CA ILE A 126 -14.41 -1.37 8.61
C ILE A 126 -15.15 -1.27 7.27
N GLU A 127 -16.37 -1.80 7.22
CA GLU A 127 -17.12 -1.97 5.98
C GLU A 127 -17.30 -0.65 5.21
N SER A 128 -17.66 0.43 5.90
CA SER A 128 -17.85 1.76 5.31
C SER A 128 -16.59 2.30 4.62
N ILE A 129 -15.41 2.01 5.15
CA ILE A 129 -14.13 2.41 4.56
C ILE A 129 -13.76 1.46 3.41
N GLY A 130 -13.83 0.14 3.64
CA GLY A 130 -13.43 -0.86 2.65
C GLY A 130 -14.24 -0.83 1.36
N GLN A 131 -15.54 -0.54 1.44
CA GLN A 131 -16.43 -0.44 0.27
C GLN A 131 -16.26 0.84 -0.54
N ASN A 132 -15.82 1.93 0.08
CA ASN A 132 -15.63 3.22 -0.57
C ASN A 132 -14.19 3.47 -1.04
N ALA A 133 -13.21 2.71 -0.58
CA ALA A 133 -11.84 2.79 -1.07
C ALA A 133 -11.72 2.24 -2.49
N ALA A 134 -10.98 2.90 -3.37
CA ALA A 134 -10.66 2.43 -4.72
C ALA A 134 -9.85 1.13 -4.70
N GLY A 135 -9.08 0.92 -3.64
CA GLY A 135 -8.31 -0.28 -3.41
C GLY A 135 -8.03 -0.57 -1.94
N VAL A 136 -7.84 -1.85 -1.61
CA VAL A 136 -7.43 -2.31 -0.27
C VAL A 136 -6.28 -3.29 -0.43
N GLY A 137 -5.11 -2.96 0.12
CA GLY A 137 -3.90 -3.74 -0.07
C GLY A 137 -3.20 -4.12 1.23
N THR A 138 -2.48 -5.25 1.22
CA THR A 138 -1.81 -5.77 2.41
C THR A 138 -0.46 -5.08 2.63
N THR A 139 -0.11 -4.85 3.90
CA THR A 139 1.17 -4.27 4.33
C THR A 139 2.17 -5.32 4.83
N ASN A 140 1.83 -6.60 4.73
CA ASN A 140 2.70 -7.67 5.20
C ASN A 140 4.01 -7.74 4.42
N ILE A 141 5.09 -7.81 5.16
CA ILE A 141 6.45 -8.04 4.66
C ILE A 141 7.01 -9.29 5.33
N SER A 142 8.02 -9.90 4.71
CA SER A 142 8.76 -11.02 5.29
C SER A 142 10.24 -10.69 5.34
N GLN A 143 10.84 -10.92 6.49
CA GLN A 143 12.29 -10.80 6.66
C GLN A 143 12.98 -12.06 6.12
N GLU A 144 14.18 -11.88 5.58
CA GLU A 144 15.09 -12.98 5.30
C GLU A 144 15.69 -13.53 6.61
N ILE A 145 16.44 -14.63 6.51
CA ILE A 145 17.04 -15.31 7.67
C ILE A 145 17.97 -14.41 8.53
N ASP A 146 18.44 -13.30 7.96
CA ASP A 146 19.29 -12.34 8.65
C ASP A 146 18.51 -11.09 9.14
N GLY A 147 17.19 -11.17 9.17
CA GLY A 147 16.31 -10.10 9.67
C GLY A 147 16.08 -8.94 8.67
N VAL A 148 16.71 -8.96 7.50
CA VAL A 148 16.59 -7.88 6.51
C VAL A 148 15.44 -8.18 5.54
N VAL A 149 14.61 -7.18 5.25
CA VAL A 149 13.57 -7.27 4.23
C VAL A 149 14.17 -6.96 2.87
N ARG A 150 14.22 -7.94 1.98
CA ARG A 150 14.73 -7.78 0.60
C ARG A 150 13.70 -8.13 -0.46
N ARG A 151 12.67 -8.88 -0.08
CA ARG A 151 11.61 -9.28 -1.00
C ARG A 151 10.25 -8.99 -0.39
N MET A 152 9.33 -8.61 -1.25
CA MET A 152 7.95 -8.30 -0.87
C MET A 152 6.99 -9.19 -1.68
N PRO A 153 6.02 -9.86 -1.04
CA PRO A 153 4.98 -10.56 -1.77
C PRO A 153 4.06 -9.55 -2.46
N LEU A 154 3.74 -9.79 -3.72
CA LEU A 154 2.76 -8.98 -4.45
C LEU A 154 1.33 -9.39 -4.14
N ILE A 155 1.14 -10.68 -3.86
CA ILE A 155 -0.15 -11.25 -3.46
C ILE A 155 0.06 -12.32 -2.39
N MET A 156 -0.94 -12.53 -1.57
CA MET A 156 -1.02 -13.60 -0.58
C MET A 156 -2.42 -14.19 -0.55
N LYS A 157 -2.65 -15.27 0.23
CA LYS A 157 -3.95 -15.91 0.31
C LYS A 157 -4.42 -16.17 1.74
N ILE A 158 -5.73 -16.31 1.87
CA ILE A 158 -6.40 -16.90 3.03
C ILE A 158 -7.46 -17.86 2.47
N GLY A 159 -7.29 -19.15 2.68
CA GLY A 159 -8.08 -20.15 1.96
C GLY A 159 -7.91 -20.01 0.45
N ASP A 160 -8.99 -19.81 -0.27
CA ASP A 160 -9.02 -19.62 -1.73
C ASP A 160 -9.05 -18.14 -2.16
N ASP A 161 -9.20 -17.22 -1.20
CA ASP A 161 -9.22 -15.80 -1.44
C ASP A 161 -7.81 -15.23 -1.58
N VAL A 162 -7.65 -14.32 -2.54
CA VAL A 162 -6.38 -13.67 -2.83
C VAL A 162 -6.44 -12.21 -2.38
N TYR A 163 -5.36 -11.77 -1.74
CA TYR A 163 -5.18 -10.44 -1.20
C TYR A 163 -3.94 -9.80 -1.81
N PRO A 164 -4.08 -8.68 -2.54
CA PRO A 164 -2.94 -7.97 -3.13
C PRO A 164 -2.15 -7.22 -2.05
N SER A 165 -0.86 -7.02 -2.27
CA SER A 165 -0.08 -6.06 -1.49
C SER A 165 -0.53 -4.62 -1.79
N LEU A 166 -0.27 -3.71 -0.85
CA LEU A 166 -0.59 -2.30 -1.02
C LEU A 166 0.03 -1.73 -2.31
N ALA A 167 1.28 -2.08 -2.59
CA ALA A 167 2.00 -1.59 -3.76
C ALA A 167 1.35 -2.01 -5.10
N ILE A 168 0.96 -3.29 -5.25
CA ILE A 168 0.35 -3.74 -6.50
C ILE A 168 -1.07 -3.21 -6.65
N GLU A 169 -1.78 -2.99 -5.52
CA GLU A 169 -3.12 -2.41 -5.53
C GLU A 169 -3.08 -0.94 -5.96
N VAL A 170 -2.07 -0.18 -5.53
CA VAL A 170 -1.81 1.19 -6.02
C VAL A 170 -1.63 1.20 -7.54
N ILE A 171 -0.82 0.30 -8.10
CA ILE A 171 -0.63 0.20 -9.55
C ILE A 171 -1.95 -0.13 -10.25
N ARG A 172 -2.73 -1.08 -9.74
CA ARG A 172 -4.03 -1.44 -10.31
C ARG A 172 -4.98 -0.25 -10.36
N VAL A 173 -5.07 0.49 -9.27
CA VAL A 173 -5.91 1.70 -9.17
C VAL A 173 -5.43 2.77 -10.13
N ALA A 174 -4.12 3.02 -10.20
CA ALA A 174 -3.52 4.03 -11.07
C ALA A 174 -3.81 3.79 -12.56
N VAL A 175 -3.90 2.52 -12.99
CA VAL A 175 -4.20 2.18 -14.40
C VAL A 175 -5.69 1.89 -14.65
N GLY A 176 -6.54 2.02 -13.62
CA GLY A 176 -7.99 1.84 -13.76
C GLY A 176 -8.45 0.39 -13.97
N GLU A 177 -7.65 -0.60 -13.58
CA GLU A 177 -7.95 -2.01 -13.79
C GLU A 177 -8.79 -2.61 -12.64
N SER A 178 -9.56 -3.65 -12.96
CA SER A 178 -10.44 -4.30 -12.00
C SER A 178 -9.81 -5.51 -11.30
N SER A 179 -8.82 -6.15 -11.92
CA SER A 179 -8.26 -7.43 -11.47
C SER A 179 -6.80 -7.64 -11.88
N TYR A 180 -6.23 -8.74 -11.43
CA TYR A 180 -4.88 -9.21 -11.77
C TYR A 180 -4.93 -10.49 -12.58
N GLN A 181 -3.83 -10.79 -13.28
CA GLN A 181 -3.60 -12.07 -13.94
C GLN A 181 -2.36 -12.72 -13.30
N VAL A 182 -2.49 -13.97 -12.87
CA VAL A 182 -1.40 -14.71 -12.23
C VAL A 182 -1.22 -16.03 -12.96
N LYS A 183 0.02 -16.29 -13.39
CA LYS A 183 0.40 -17.53 -14.07
C LYS A 183 1.33 -18.34 -13.18
N ALA A 184 0.95 -19.60 -12.96
CA ALA A 184 1.78 -20.60 -12.28
C ALA A 184 2.12 -21.76 -13.21
N GLY A 185 3.25 -22.40 -12.96
CA GLY A 185 3.72 -23.62 -13.61
C GLY A 185 4.13 -24.66 -12.57
N ALA A 186 4.84 -25.69 -13.01
CA ALA A 186 5.26 -26.81 -12.15
C ALA A 186 6.25 -26.40 -11.02
N GLY A 187 6.96 -25.27 -11.16
CA GLY A 187 7.96 -24.79 -10.20
C GLY A 187 7.55 -23.53 -9.43
N GLY A 188 6.28 -23.09 -9.50
CA GLY A 188 5.82 -21.90 -8.79
C GLY A 188 5.15 -20.86 -9.67
N ILE A 189 5.03 -19.66 -9.14
CA ILE A 189 4.56 -18.49 -9.89
C ILE A 189 5.61 -18.12 -10.95
N ILE A 190 5.14 -17.94 -12.18
CA ILE A 190 6.00 -17.56 -13.33
C ILE A 190 5.96 -16.05 -13.50
N ALA A 191 4.77 -15.47 -13.43
CA ALA A 191 4.56 -14.03 -13.60
C ALA A 191 3.23 -13.58 -13.02
N MET A 192 3.18 -12.31 -12.68
CA MET A 192 1.98 -11.59 -12.34
C MET A 192 1.82 -10.41 -13.30
N ARG A 193 0.61 -10.16 -13.76
CA ARG A 193 0.32 -9.06 -14.68
C ARG A 193 -0.76 -8.17 -14.12
N VAL A 194 -0.54 -6.87 -14.20
CA VAL A 194 -1.57 -5.84 -14.11
C VAL A 194 -1.87 -5.44 -15.55
N PRO A 195 -3.06 -5.75 -16.10
CA PRO A 195 -3.42 -5.28 -17.44
C PRO A 195 -3.25 -3.76 -17.53
N GLY A 196 -2.98 -3.21 -18.68
CA GLY A 196 -2.73 -1.76 -18.83
C GLY A 196 -1.40 -1.25 -18.28
N PHE A 197 -0.69 -2.04 -17.44
CA PHE A 197 0.62 -1.65 -16.90
C PHE A 197 1.74 -2.55 -17.43
N ALA A 198 1.96 -3.71 -16.80
CA ALA A 198 3.07 -4.59 -17.13
C ALA A 198 2.86 -6.04 -16.69
N THR A 199 3.71 -6.92 -17.22
CA THR A 199 3.96 -8.24 -16.65
C THR A 199 5.16 -8.18 -15.74
N ILE A 200 4.96 -8.47 -14.45
CA ILE A 200 5.96 -8.41 -13.40
C ILE A 200 6.53 -9.81 -13.20
N LYS A 201 7.84 -9.96 -13.36
CA LYS A 201 8.54 -11.21 -13.03
C LYS A 201 8.68 -11.32 -11.51
N THR A 202 8.31 -12.48 -10.98
CA THR A 202 8.38 -12.77 -9.54
C THR A 202 9.22 -14.02 -9.28
N ASP A 203 9.54 -14.28 -8.03
CA ASP A 203 9.98 -15.60 -7.63
C ASP A 203 8.80 -16.59 -7.57
N ALA A 204 9.09 -17.84 -7.22
CA ALA A 204 8.10 -18.92 -7.16
C ALA A 204 6.91 -18.64 -6.21
N ASN A 205 7.05 -17.71 -5.28
CA ASN A 205 6.04 -17.36 -4.28
C ASN A 205 5.42 -15.96 -4.50
N ALA A 206 5.43 -15.46 -5.74
CA ALA A 206 4.92 -14.14 -6.12
C ALA A 206 5.61 -12.97 -5.41
N ARG A 207 6.91 -13.08 -5.06
CA ARG A 207 7.66 -11.99 -4.45
C ARG A 207 8.54 -11.29 -5.49
N ILE A 208 8.75 -10.01 -5.29
CA ILE A 208 9.73 -9.19 -6.02
C ILE A 208 10.89 -8.81 -5.11
N TRP A 209 12.06 -8.56 -5.70
CA TRP A 209 13.18 -7.95 -5.01
C TRP A 209 12.94 -6.46 -4.85
N LEU A 210 13.23 -5.94 -3.65
CA LEU A 210 13.15 -4.50 -3.36
C LEU A 210 14.48 -3.84 -3.70
N THR A 211 14.40 -2.66 -4.30
CA THR A 211 15.56 -1.77 -4.52
C THR A 211 15.44 -0.59 -3.57
N TRP A 212 16.50 -0.33 -2.81
CA TRP A 212 16.54 0.72 -1.79
C TRP A 212 17.31 1.96 -2.27
N ASN A 213 17.30 2.21 -3.58
CA ASN A 213 18.04 3.29 -4.23
C ASN A 213 17.19 4.49 -4.63
N LYS A 214 15.93 4.56 -4.19
CA LYS A 214 15.06 5.69 -4.46
C LYS A 214 14.97 6.62 -3.26
N GLU A 215 15.00 7.92 -3.54
CA GLU A 215 14.60 8.98 -2.64
C GLU A 215 13.24 9.52 -3.06
N TYR A 216 12.49 10.03 -2.12
CA TYR A 216 11.15 10.54 -2.38
C TYR A 216 11.06 11.98 -1.92
N ARG A 217 10.31 12.79 -2.67
CA ARG A 217 9.95 14.12 -2.22
C ARG A 217 9.04 14.00 -1.00
N THR A 218 9.38 14.68 0.07
CA THR A 218 8.60 14.70 1.30
C THR A 218 8.04 16.09 1.56
N ILE A 219 6.80 16.16 2.04
CA ILE A 219 6.12 17.39 2.43
C ILE A 219 5.46 17.14 3.79
N SER A 220 5.76 17.97 4.78
CA SER A 220 5.07 17.91 6.07
C SER A 220 3.60 18.25 5.90
N LEU A 221 2.71 17.47 6.54
CA LEU A 221 1.28 17.75 6.59
C LEU A 221 0.97 19.09 7.30
N ALA A 222 1.87 19.58 8.13
CA ALA A 222 1.76 20.90 8.74
C ALA A 222 1.64 22.06 7.71
N LYS A 223 2.00 21.79 6.44
CA LYS A 223 1.85 22.75 5.33
C LYS A 223 0.49 22.69 4.64
N SER A 224 -0.43 21.82 5.10
CA SER A 224 -1.79 21.70 4.56
C SER A 224 -2.48 23.07 4.45
N GLY A 225 -3.23 23.25 3.38
CA GLY A 225 -3.94 24.48 3.08
C GLY A 225 -4.08 24.76 1.58
N PRO A 226 -4.76 25.81 1.19
CA PRO A 226 -4.98 26.14 -0.22
C PRO A 226 -3.69 26.24 -1.03
N GLY A 227 -3.58 25.45 -2.10
CA GLY A 227 -2.41 25.44 -2.99
C GLY A 227 -1.19 24.66 -2.47
N ALA A 228 -1.23 24.09 -1.26
CA ALA A 228 -0.09 23.43 -0.63
C ALA A 228 0.45 22.23 -1.43
N PHE A 229 -0.38 21.57 -2.22
CA PHE A 229 -0.08 20.31 -2.88
C PHE A 229 -0.14 20.35 -4.40
N GLU A 230 -0.20 21.53 -5.02
CA GLU A 230 -0.28 21.68 -6.48
C GLU A 230 0.86 21.00 -7.24
N GLU A 231 2.07 20.99 -6.66
CA GLU A 231 3.25 20.32 -7.22
C GLU A 231 3.16 18.77 -7.23
N LEU A 232 2.13 18.23 -6.57
CA LEU A 232 1.86 16.78 -6.51
C LEU A 232 0.88 16.31 -7.58
N LYS A 233 0.44 17.18 -8.46
CA LYS A 233 -0.47 16.86 -9.57
C LYS A 233 0.00 15.63 -10.35
N GLY A 234 -0.91 14.66 -10.52
CA GLY A 234 -0.68 13.41 -11.23
C GLY A 234 0.20 12.37 -10.51
N LYS A 235 0.81 12.71 -9.36
CA LYS A 235 1.66 11.78 -8.61
C LYS A 235 0.87 10.81 -7.75
N THR A 236 1.52 9.71 -7.39
CA THR A 236 1.08 8.86 -6.28
C THR A 236 1.58 9.46 -4.97
N VAL A 237 0.69 9.73 -4.04
CA VAL A 237 1.01 10.35 -2.75
C VAL A 237 0.77 9.36 -1.63
N ILE A 238 1.81 9.07 -0.86
CA ILE A 238 1.76 8.19 0.32
C ILE A 238 1.71 9.06 1.57
N ILE A 239 0.73 8.85 2.43
CA ILE A 239 0.64 9.53 3.72
C ILE A 239 1.29 8.63 4.77
N ALA A 240 2.41 9.07 5.32
CA ALA A 240 3.22 8.27 6.25
C ALA A 240 3.40 8.97 7.59
N THR A 241 3.37 8.20 8.67
CA THR A 241 3.73 8.67 10.02
C THR A 241 5.25 8.62 10.17
N THR A 242 5.86 9.77 10.46
CA THR A 242 7.32 9.92 10.62
C THR A 242 7.69 10.54 11.96
N ALA A 243 6.72 11.04 12.73
CA ALA A 243 6.96 11.55 14.09
C ALA A 243 7.45 10.44 15.02
N GLU A 244 8.39 10.79 15.93
CA GLU A 244 8.94 9.84 16.91
C GLU A 244 7.85 9.33 17.85
N GLY A 245 7.76 7.98 17.98
CA GLY A 245 6.82 7.33 18.89
C GLY A 245 5.43 7.02 18.30
N LEU A 246 5.24 7.22 16.99
CA LEU A 246 4.03 6.79 16.27
C LEU A 246 4.22 5.47 15.54
#